data_b4f1a52a9fc6a42af53db6cc35e97d30
#
_entry.id   b4f1a52a9fc6a42af53db6cc35e97d30
#
_cell.length_a   1.000
_cell.length_b   1.000
_cell.length_c   1.000
_cell.angle_alpha   90.00
_cell.angle_beta   90.00
_cell.angle_gamma   90.00
#
_symmetry.space_group_name_H-M   'P 1'
#
loop_
_entity.id
_entity.type
_entity.pdbx_description
1 polymer ?
#
loop_
_entity_poly.entity_id
_entity_poly.type
_entity_poly.pdbx_seq_one_letter_code
_entity_poly.pdbx_strand_id
1 'polypeptide(L)'
;MPMFETINDEIIKRLSTLNYKVSENDEFLLKFIIDKVEQDIKNKINQDEVPSELHFVFIDRVCGEFLKVVRSSGVLSDEQFDGVVASIKEGDTSISFDINSSPQAKFDAYVNQLSNSGNDDFAKFRKFVW
;
A
#
# COMPACT_ATOMS: atom_id res chain seq x y z
N MET A 1 -18.05 -11.56 -2.77
CA MET A 1 -17.22 -12.29 -1.82
C MET A 1 -16.95 -11.44 -0.58
N PRO A 2 -17.31 -11.94 0.60
CA PRO A 2 -17.16 -11.14 1.82
C PRO A 2 -15.74 -10.65 2.09
N MET A 3 -14.75 -11.48 1.77
CA MET A 3 -13.35 -11.14 1.98
C MET A 3 -12.92 -9.92 1.18
N PHE A 4 -13.39 -9.79 -0.07
CA PHE A 4 -13.06 -8.65 -0.92
C PHE A 4 -13.61 -7.35 -0.32
N GLU A 5 -14.86 -7.37 0.13
CA GLU A 5 -15.48 -6.19 0.74
C GLU A 5 -14.76 -5.79 2.02
N THR A 6 -14.39 -6.77 2.85
CA THR A 6 -13.66 -6.51 4.08
C THR A 6 -12.28 -5.91 3.81
N ILE A 7 -11.57 -6.45 2.83
CA ILE A 7 -10.24 -5.94 2.45
C ILE A 7 -10.35 -4.53 1.92
N ASN A 8 -11.34 -4.26 1.06
CA ASN A 8 -11.56 -2.92 0.52
C ASN A 8 -11.79 -1.91 1.64
N ASP A 9 -12.64 -2.25 2.62
CA ASP A 9 -12.91 -1.39 3.76
C ASP A 9 -11.66 -1.13 4.60
N GLU A 10 -10.85 -2.16 4.85
CA GLU A 10 -9.62 -2.02 5.61
C GLU A 10 -8.59 -1.13 4.89
N ILE A 11 -8.50 -1.27 3.57
CA ILE A 11 -7.60 -0.45 2.77
C ILE A 11 -8.04 1.02 2.82
N ILE A 12 -9.35 1.27 2.69
CA ILE A 12 -9.89 2.62 2.77
C ILE A 12 -9.60 3.23 4.15
N LYS A 13 -9.77 2.46 5.20
CA LYS A 13 -9.45 2.90 6.56
C LYS A 13 -7.96 3.20 6.72
N ARG A 14 -7.11 2.34 6.18
CA ARG A 14 -5.66 2.54 6.24
C ARG A 14 -5.26 3.82 5.52
N LEU A 15 -5.80 4.06 4.33
CA LEU A 15 -5.54 5.30 3.58
C LEU A 15 -6.05 6.52 4.35
N SER A 16 -7.18 6.39 5.05
CA SER A 16 -7.71 7.45 5.89
C SER A 16 -6.75 7.82 7.03
N THR A 17 -6.08 6.83 7.63
CA THR A 17 -5.07 7.10 8.68
C THR A 17 -3.87 7.85 8.12
N LEU A 18 -3.66 7.78 6.81
CA LEU A 18 -2.60 8.51 6.12
C LEU A 18 -3.11 9.85 5.55
N ASN A 19 -4.25 10.33 6.03
CA ASN A 19 -4.88 11.56 5.58
C ASN A 19 -5.28 11.57 4.10
N TYR A 20 -5.49 10.39 3.52
CA TYR A 20 -6.02 10.27 2.16
C TYR A 20 -7.46 9.78 2.22
N LYS A 21 -8.38 10.57 1.70
CA LYS A 21 -9.79 10.20 1.65
C LYS A 21 -10.12 9.66 0.26
N VAL A 22 -10.48 8.39 0.21
CA VAL A 22 -10.87 7.72 -1.05
C VAL A 22 -12.21 8.29 -1.52
N SER A 23 -12.27 8.70 -2.80
CA SER A 23 -13.47 9.20 -3.42
C SER A 23 -14.07 8.15 -4.37
N GLU A 24 -15.28 8.42 -4.85
CA GLU A 24 -15.90 7.55 -5.84
C GLU A 24 -15.06 7.40 -7.10
N ASN A 25 -14.35 8.44 -7.49
CA ASN A 25 -13.50 8.41 -8.67
C ASN A 25 -12.29 7.50 -8.50
N ASP A 26 -11.94 7.15 -7.27
CA ASP A 26 -10.81 6.28 -6.97
C ASP A 26 -11.18 4.80 -6.96
N GLU A 27 -12.46 4.46 -6.97
CA GLU A 27 -12.91 3.08 -6.79
C GLU A 27 -12.36 2.12 -7.84
N PHE A 28 -12.41 2.50 -9.10
CA PHE A 28 -11.91 1.65 -10.17
C PHE A 28 -10.41 1.41 -10.04
N LEU A 29 -9.66 2.48 -9.79
CA LEU A 29 -8.22 2.37 -9.62
C LEU A 29 -7.87 1.50 -8.42
N LEU A 30 -8.56 1.71 -7.30
CA LEU A 30 -8.33 0.93 -6.09
C LEU A 30 -8.59 -0.55 -6.33
N LYS A 31 -9.69 -0.89 -6.98
CA LYS A 31 -10.00 -2.27 -7.32
C LYS A 31 -8.94 -2.89 -8.22
N PHE A 32 -8.51 -2.14 -9.23
CA PHE A 32 -7.46 -2.60 -10.14
C PHE A 32 -6.17 -2.91 -9.37
N ILE A 33 -5.79 -2.02 -8.46
CA ILE A 33 -4.56 -2.22 -7.68
C ILE A 33 -4.70 -3.38 -6.71
N ILE A 34 -5.86 -3.57 -6.09
CA ILE A 34 -6.11 -4.73 -5.22
C ILE A 34 -5.89 -6.02 -6.01
N ASP A 35 -6.48 -6.13 -7.19
CA ASP A 35 -6.36 -7.33 -8.01
C ASP A 35 -4.91 -7.56 -8.45
N LYS A 36 -4.23 -6.49 -8.83
CA LYS A 36 -2.84 -6.55 -9.26
C LYS A 36 -1.92 -7.01 -8.14
N VAL A 37 -2.06 -6.44 -6.95
CA VAL A 37 -1.24 -6.80 -5.79
C VAL A 37 -1.52 -8.24 -5.37
N GLU A 38 -2.78 -8.66 -5.37
CA GLU A 38 -3.14 -10.03 -5.06
C GLU A 38 -2.43 -11.01 -5.99
N GLN A 39 -2.51 -10.76 -7.29
CA GLN A 39 -1.86 -11.63 -8.28
C GLN A 39 -0.35 -11.61 -8.12
N ASP A 40 0.23 -10.45 -7.84
CA ASP A 40 1.67 -10.33 -7.64
C ASP A 40 2.15 -11.15 -6.45
N ILE A 41 1.43 -11.12 -5.32
CA ILE A 41 1.76 -11.93 -4.15
C ILE A 41 1.63 -13.41 -4.47
N LYS A 42 0.53 -13.82 -5.11
CA LYS A 42 0.34 -15.22 -5.52
C LYS A 42 1.48 -15.73 -6.38
N ASN A 43 1.95 -14.90 -7.30
CA ASN A 43 3.08 -15.26 -8.15
C ASN A 43 4.37 -15.42 -7.36
N LYS A 44 4.61 -14.53 -6.39
CA LYS A 44 5.83 -14.56 -5.58
C LYS A 44 5.90 -15.78 -4.67
N ILE A 45 4.76 -16.23 -4.16
CA ILE A 45 4.71 -17.39 -3.26
C ILE A 45 4.31 -18.68 -3.97
N ASN A 46 4.01 -18.59 -5.26
CA ASN A 46 3.60 -19.73 -6.08
C ASN A 46 2.43 -20.50 -5.45
N GLN A 47 1.39 -19.75 -5.07
CA GLN A 47 0.16 -20.28 -4.49
C GLN A 47 -1.05 -19.64 -5.14
N ASP A 48 -2.19 -20.31 -5.09
CA ASP A 48 -3.44 -19.82 -5.66
C ASP A 48 -4.19 -18.87 -4.75
N GLU A 49 -3.80 -18.81 -3.48
CA GLU A 49 -4.44 -17.95 -2.49
C GLU A 49 -3.40 -17.23 -1.66
N VAL A 50 -3.75 -16.02 -1.20
CA VAL A 50 -2.91 -15.28 -0.27
C VAL A 50 -3.17 -15.80 1.14
N PRO A 51 -2.15 -16.35 1.84
CA PRO A 51 -2.35 -16.81 3.20
C PRO A 51 -2.79 -15.69 4.14
N SER A 52 -3.57 -16.03 5.16
CA SER A 52 -4.04 -15.06 6.15
C SER A 52 -2.89 -14.37 6.89
N GLU A 53 -1.76 -15.03 7.03
CA GLU A 53 -0.57 -14.45 7.66
C GLU A 53 -0.01 -13.28 6.88
N LEU A 54 -0.31 -13.18 5.58
CA LEU A 54 0.11 -12.07 4.73
C LEU A 54 -0.96 -10.99 4.56
N HIS A 55 -2.01 -11.01 5.38
CA HIS A 55 -3.14 -10.09 5.28
C HIS A 55 -2.69 -8.62 5.36
N PHE A 56 -1.89 -8.27 6.38
CA PHE A 56 -1.43 -6.89 6.55
C PHE A 56 -0.40 -6.49 5.51
N VAL A 57 0.42 -7.44 5.05
CA VAL A 57 1.33 -7.23 3.92
C VAL A 57 0.54 -6.84 2.67
N PHE A 58 -0.54 -7.55 2.41
CA PHE A 58 -1.43 -7.26 1.28
C PHE A 58 -1.96 -5.83 1.35
N ILE A 59 -2.51 -5.45 2.51
CA ILE A 59 -3.08 -4.11 2.70
C ILE A 59 -2.02 -3.04 2.51
N ASP A 60 -0.85 -3.19 3.10
CA ASP A 60 0.22 -2.21 2.98
C ASP A 60 0.70 -2.06 1.54
N ARG A 61 0.85 -3.16 0.81
CA ARG A 61 1.26 -3.10 -0.60
C ARG A 61 0.24 -2.38 -1.47
N VAL A 62 -1.05 -2.65 -1.23
CA VAL A 62 -2.11 -1.95 -1.97
C VAL A 62 -2.04 -0.46 -1.70
N CYS A 63 -1.91 -0.06 -0.44
CA CYS A 63 -1.82 1.36 -0.08
C CYS A 63 -0.60 2.02 -0.72
N GLY A 64 0.56 1.38 -0.67
CA GLY A 64 1.78 1.91 -1.29
C GLY A 64 1.64 2.10 -2.79
N GLU A 65 1.15 1.08 -3.47
CA GLU A 65 0.95 1.16 -4.93
C GLU A 65 -0.08 2.21 -5.31
N PHE A 66 -1.17 2.29 -4.55
CA PHE A 66 -2.22 3.27 -4.80
C PHE A 66 -1.69 4.70 -4.67
N LEU A 67 -0.97 4.97 -3.58
CA LEU A 67 -0.40 6.31 -3.35
C LEU A 67 0.62 6.70 -4.42
N LYS A 68 1.44 5.75 -4.88
CA LYS A 68 2.37 5.99 -5.99
C LYS A 68 1.63 6.42 -7.25
N VAL A 69 0.56 5.73 -7.59
CA VAL A 69 -0.18 6.01 -8.83
C VAL A 69 -0.87 7.36 -8.74
N VAL A 70 -1.56 7.67 -7.63
CA VAL A 70 -2.27 8.95 -7.52
C VAL A 70 -1.31 10.13 -7.48
N ARG A 71 -0.09 9.94 -6.94
CA ARG A 71 0.92 11.00 -6.96
C ARG A 71 1.48 11.21 -8.37
N SER A 72 1.86 10.12 -9.04
CA SER A 72 2.49 10.20 -10.36
C SER A 72 1.51 10.65 -11.45
N SER A 73 0.23 10.34 -11.31
CA SER A 73 -0.79 10.71 -12.29
C SER A 73 -1.33 12.13 -12.10
N GLY A 74 -0.96 12.81 -11.01
CA GLY A 74 -1.43 14.15 -10.73
C GLY A 74 -2.82 14.22 -10.09
N VAL A 75 -3.38 13.07 -9.73
CA VAL A 75 -4.68 13.02 -9.03
C VAL A 75 -4.58 13.54 -7.61
N LEU A 76 -3.43 13.31 -6.98
CA LEU A 76 -3.18 13.76 -5.61
C LEU A 76 -2.89 15.26 -5.62
N SER A 77 -3.77 16.05 -5.01
CA SER A 77 -3.58 17.50 -4.91
C SER A 77 -2.43 17.83 -3.97
N ASP A 78 -1.91 19.06 -4.06
CA ASP A 78 -0.84 19.50 -3.17
C ASP A 78 -1.28 19.48 -1.70
N GLU A 79 -2.53 19.84 -1.42
CA GLU A 79 -3.08 19.82 -0.08
C GLU A 79 -3.16 18.38 0.46
N GLN A 80 -3.63 17.44 -0.36
CA GLN A 80 -3.68 16.02 0.02
C GLN A 80 -2.27 15.47 0.22
N PHE A 81 -1.34 15.83 -0.64
CA PHE A 81 0.05 15.41 -0.53
C PHE A 81 0.66 15.89 0.79
N ASP A 82 0.46 17.17 1.12
CA ASP A 82 0.96 17.71 2.39
C ASP A 82 0.34 17.01 3.59
N GLY A 83 -0.95 16.64 3.50
CA GLY A 83 -1.63 15.87 4.54
C GLY A 83 -1.03 14.49 4.75
N VAL A 84 -0.73 13.79 3.65
CA VAL A 84 -0.09 12.47 3.71
C VAL A 84 1.30 12.58 4.32
N VAL A 85 2.10 13.55 3.88
CA VAL A 85 3.46 13.76 4.43
C VAL A 85 3.40 14.06 5.92
N ALA A 86 2.45 14.87 6.37
CA ALA A 86 2.28 15.17 7.78
C ALA A 86 1.97 13.90 8.59
N SER A 87 1.10 13.03 8.08
CA SER A 87 0.77 11.78 8.78
C SER A 87 1.96 10.83 8.86
N ILE A 88 2.81 10.81 7.83
CA ILE A 88 4.04 9.99 7.85
C ILE A 88 4.96 10.44 8.97
N LYS A 89 5.13 11.74 9.14
CA LYS A 89 5.99 12.31 10.20
C LYS A 89 5.49 11.97 11.60
N GLU A 90 4.17 11.94 11.78
CA GLU A 90 3.58 11.76 13.11
C GLU A 90 3.39 10.29 13.47
N GLY A 91 3.09 9.47 12.49
CA GLY A 91 2.55 8.14 12.73
C GLY A 91 3.57 7.00 12.70
N ASP A 92 4.65 7.12 11.95
CA ASP A 92 5.54 5.98 11.74
C ASP A 92 6.97 6.29 12.13
N THR A 93 7.39 5.67 13.24
CA THR A 93 8.76 5.82 13.76
C THR A 93 9.72 4.78 13.21
N SER A 94 9.23 3.82 12.43
CA SER A 94 10.09 2.77 11.86
C SER A 94 10.92 3.27 10.69
N ILE A 95 10.54 4.41 10.10
CA ILE A 95 11.27 5.02 9.00
C ILE A 95 12.11 6.16 9.53
N SER A 96 13.42 6.07 9.28
CA SER A 96 14.36 7.13 9.67
C SER A 96 14.51 8.09 8.48
N PHE A 97 14.20 9.36 8.72
CA PHE A 97 14.36 10.41 7.70
C PHE A 97 15.49 11.34 8.08
N ASP A 98 16.25 11.76 7.06
CA ASP A 98 17.16 12.88 7.22
C ASP A 98 16.32 14.13 7.51
N ILE A 99 16.76 14.94 8.47
CA ILE A 99 16.07 16.17 8.86
C ILE A 99 15.91 17.13 7.67
N ASN A 100 16.81 17.04 6.71
CA ASN A 100 16.79 17.87 5.51
C ASN A 100 16.06 17.23 4.33
N SER A 101 15.47 16.07 4.49
CA SER A 101 14.75 15.41 3.42
C SER A 101 13.55 16.24 2.98
N SER A 102 13.35 16.35 1.65
CA SER A 102 12.20 17.03 1.10
C SER A 102 10.91 16.26 1.38
N PRO A 103 9.76 16.93 1.36
CA PRO A 103 8.48 16.23 1.46
C PRO A 103 8.33 15.12 0.44
N GLN A 104 8.76 15.32 -0.80
CA GLN A 104 8.68 14.30 -1.84
C GLN A 104 9.57 13.10 -1.50
N ALA A 105 10.78 13.33 -0.98
CA ALA A 105 11.66 12.23 -0.58
C ALA A 105 11.06 11.41 0.55
N LYS A 106 10.43 12.07 1.52
CA LYS A 106 9.75 11.38 2.63
C LYS A 106 8.57 10.56 2.13
N PHE A 107 7.78 11.12 1.24
CA PHE A 107 6.66 10.42 0.62
C PHE A 107 7.16 9.18 -0.13
N ASP A 108 8.16 9.35 -0.99
CA ASP A 108 8.70 8.24 -1.79
C ASP A 108 9.26 7.13 -0.92
N ALA A 109 9.98 7.48 0.14
CA ALA A 109 10.54 6.48 1.06
C ALA A 109 9.44 5.67 1.72
N TYR A 110 8.38 6.34 2.17
CA TYR A 110 7.28 5.66 2.85
C TYR A 110 6.51 4.75 1.91
N VAL A 111 6.13 5.24 0.71
CA VAL A 111 5.37 4.42 -0.23
C VAL A 111 6.20 3.26 -0.75
N ASN A 112 7.51 3.43 -0.89
CA ASN A 112 8.39 2.32 -1.26
C ASN A 112 8.44 1.27 -0.15
N GLN A 113 8.47 1.68 1.09
CA GLN A 113 8.41 0.74 2.22
C GLN A 113 7.11 -0.05 2.20
N LEU A 114 5.98 0.61 1.99
CA LEU A 114 4.68 -0.06 1.88
C LEU A 114 4.64 -1.03 0.71
N SER A 115 5.12 -0.60 -0.45
CA SER A 115 5.11 -1.42 -1.67
C SER A 115 6.00 -2.65 -1.58
N ASN A 116 7.01 -2.61 -0.72
CA ASN A 116 7.94 -3.72 -0.51
C ASN A 116 7.67 -4.49 0.77
N SER A 117 6.53 -4.20 1.43
CA SER A 117 6.13 -4.90 2.63
C SER A 117 6.13 -6.41 2.40
N GLY A 118 6.71 -7.15 3.33
CA GLY A 118 6.70 -8.60 3.29
C GLY A 118 7.69 -9.26 2.35
N ASN A 119 8.57 -8.51 1.68
CA ASN A 119 9.54 -9.10 0.76
C ASN A 119 10.37 -10.21 1.42
N ASP A 120 10.74 -10.02 2.69
CA ASP A 120 11.53 -11.00 3.44
C ASP A 120 10.70 -12.20 3.87
N ASP A 121 9.37 -12.07 3.90
CA ASP A 121 8.46 -13.10 4.37
C ASP A 121 8.00 -14.06 3.27
N PHE A 122 8.05 -13.64 2.02
CA PHE A 122 7.49 -14.42 0.91
C PHE A 122 8.16 -15.80 0.77
N ALA A 123 9.44 -15.90 1.07
CA ALA A 123 10.15 -17.17 0.98
C ALA A 123 9.53 -18.23 1.90
N LYS A 124 8.99 -17.83 3.05
CA LYS A 124 8.38 -18.73 4.02
C LYS A 124 7.08 -19.35 3.50
N PHE A 125 6.41 -18.65 2.60
CA PHE A 125 5.11 -19.07 2.08
C PHE A 125 5.19 -19.64 0.68
N ARG A 126 6.37 -19.63 0.10
CA ARG A 126 6.56 -20.08 -1.28
C ARG A 126 6.42 -21.60 -1.39
N LYS A 127 5.55 -22.02 -2.31
CA LYS A 127 5.43 -23.44 -2.66
C LYS A 127 6.29 -23.75 -3.86
N PHE A 128 6.94 -24.89 -3.79
CA PHE A 128 7.73 -25.39 -4.91
C PHE A 128 6.91 -26.42 -5.68
N VAL A 129 6.89 -26.27 -7.00
CA VAL A 129 6.24 -27.23 -7.89
C VAL A 129 7.33 -28.05 -8.53
N TRP A 130 7.18 -29.38 -8.40
CA TRP A 130 8.16 -30.33 -8.94
C TRP A 130 7.54 -31.14 -10.06
#